data_19c1faeae11eef414560083aa7a111c0
#
_entry.id   19c1faeae11eef414560083aa7a111c0
#
_cell.length_a   1.000
_cell.length_b   1.000
_cell.length_c   1.000
_cell.angle_alpha   90.00
_cell.angle_beta   90.00
_cell.angle_gamma   90.00
#
_symmetry.space_group_name_H-M   'P 1'
#
loop_
_entity.id
_entity.type
_entity.pdbx_description
1 polymer ?
#
loop_
_entity_poly.entity_id
_entity_poly.type
_entity_poly.pdbx_seq_one_letter_code
_entity_poly.pdbx_strand_id
1 'polypeptide(L)'
;MSFLSNNSYLQVKLKFNTLLQNNMAKINLKKILKKTLKWTGISLLVIIILLIIIPIIFKDEIKEMVIKEVNKSLKAELSVGDFDLTFISTFPNMTIELMDSKLQGLDDFKDVTLADIKSIQAHVGFWDVVTGDQIKINEVHIVDPTFDIRVLQNGLANYDIVKTEEEMTPEEVEEPSNFELSLDEYSIT
;
A
#
# COMPACT_ATOMS: atom_id res chain seq x y z
N MET A 1 13.73 76.19 -21.37
CA MET A 1 12.47 75.58 -20.90
C MET A 1 12.55 74.02 -20.59
N SER A 2 13.73 73.43 -20.50
CA SER A 2 13.90 71.96 -20.38
C SER A 2 14.22 71.43 -18.94
N PHE A 3 14.60 72.33 -18.02
CA PHE A 3 14.99 71.90 -16.65
C PHE A 3 13.84 71.59 -15.69
N LEU A 4 12.64 72.11 -15.90
CA LEU A 4 11.48 71.93 -15.01
C LEU A 4 10.77 70.58 -15.25
N SER A 5 10.84 70.11 -16.46
CA SER A 5 10.22 68.78 -16.82
C SER A 5 10.94 67.55 -16.18
N ASN A 6 12.28 67.64 -16.06
CA ASN A 6 13.09 66.56 -15.54
C ASN A 6 12.93 66.39 -14.03
N ASN A 7 12.66 67.44 -13.28
CA ASN A 7 12.48 67.40 -11.83
C ASN A 7 11.11 66.81 -11.44
N SER A 8 10.05 67.06 -12.21
CA SER A 8 8.72 66.49 -12.00
C SER A 8 8.70 64.95 -12.22
N TYR A 9 9.36 64.52 -13.29
CA TYR A 9 9.47 63.06 -13.58
C TYR A 9 10.27 62.34 -12.52
N LEU A 10 11.35 62.88 -12.03
CA LEU A 10 12.15 62.29 -10.94
C LEU A 10 11.36 62.21 -9.63
N GLN A 11 10.59 63.21 -9.27
CA GLN A 11 9.75 63.26 -8.09
C GLN A 11 8.65 62.18 -8.18
N VAL A 12 8.00 61.99 -9.32
CA VAL A 12 7.00 60.93 -9.54
C VAL A 12 7.63 59.54 -9.43
N LYS A 13 8.81 59.34 -10.03
CA LYS A 13 9.54 58.05 -9.97
C LYS A 13 10.00 57.71 -8.56
N LEU A 14 10.48 58.68 -7.79
CA LEU A 14 10.85 58.49 -6.39
C LEU A 14 9.63 58.13 -5.53
N LYS A 15 8.52 58.85 -5.71
CA LYS A 15 7.27 58.61 -4.99
C LYS A 15 6.69 57.22 -5.31
N PHE A 16 6.75 56.80 -6.57
CA PHE A 16 6.34 55.47 -7.00
C PHE A 16 7.20 54.36 -6.38
N ASN A 17 8.53 54.52 -6.40
CA ASN A 17 9.45 53.56 -5.77
C ASN A 17 9.26 53.50 -4.24
N THR A 18 9.01 54.64 -3.58
CA THR A 18 8.72 54.65 -2.14
C THR A 18 7.40 53.97 -1.80
N LEU A 19 6.37 54.14 -2.65
CA LEU A 19 5.10 53.45 -2.50
C LEU A 19 5.23 51.92 -2.72
N LEU A 20 6.03 51.50 -3.69
CA LEU A 20 6.34 50.10 -3.91
C LEU A 20 7.09 49.47 -2.71
N GLN A 21 8.13 50.17 -2.21
CA GLN A 21 8.88 49.71 -1.03
C GLN A 21 8.02 49.67 0.23
N ASN A 22 7.16 50.65 0.47
CA ASN A 22 6.25 50.66 1.61
C ASN A 22 5.18 49.55 1.54
N ASN A 23 4.72 49.20 0.35
CA ASN A 23 3.79 48.06 0.19
C ASN A 23 4.49 46.70 0.34
N MET A 24 5.73 46.59 -0.10
CA MET A 24 6.52 45.34 0.08
C MET A 24 7.00 45.16 1.53
N ALA A 25 7.30 46.24 2.25
CA ALA A 25 7.74 46.21 3.65
C ALA A 25 6.63 45.76 4.65
N LYS A 26 5.36 45.77 4.24
CA LYS A 26 4.24 45.39 5.10
C LYS A 26 3.92 43.89 5.08
N ILE A 27 4.56 43.11 4.21
CA ILE A 27 4.40 41.67 4.19
C ILE A 27 5.17 41.07 5.38
N ASN A 28 4.46 40.76 6.45
CA ASN A 28 5.08 40.21 7.64
C ASN A 28 5.38 38.69 7.39
N LEU A 29 6.50 38.45 6.69
CA LEU A 29 7.00 37.13 6.31
C LEU A 29 6.97 36.14 7.49
N LYS A 30 7.30 36.63 8.71
CA LYS A 30 7.26 35.81 9.93
C LYS A 30 5.83 35.33 10.27
N LYS A 31 4.81 36.19 10.06
CA LYS A 31 3.39 35.78 10.29
C LYS A 31 2.92 34.80 9.23
N ILE A 32 3.28 35.02 7.96
CA ILE A 32 2.94 34.09 6.88
C ILE A 32 3.62 32.75 7.11
N LEU A 33 4.92 32.76 7.40
CA LEU A 33 5.68 31.53 7.68
C LEU A 33 5.12 30.74 8.87
N LYS A 34 4.76 31.41 9.98
CA LYS A 34 4.12 30.77 11.12
C LYS A 34 2.74 30.19 10.78
N LYS A 35 1.96 30.90 9.96
CA LYS A 35 0.64 30.44 9.52
C LYS A 35 0.76 29.24 8.58
N THR A 36 1.63 29.28 7.59
CA THR A 36 1.88 28.16 6.67
C THR A 36 2.39 26.95 7.43
N LEU A 37 3.40 27.12 8.30
CA LEU A 37 3.95 26.02 9.12
C LEU A 37 2.88 25.37 10.00
N LYS A 38 1.98 26.16 10.61
CA LYS A 38 0.86 25.63 11.40
C LYS A 38 -0.09 24.80 10.54
N TRP A 39 -0.49 25.31 9.37
CA TRP A 39 -1.41 24.60 8.47
C TRP A 39 -0.77 23.35 7.88
N THR A 40 0.52 23.39 7.53
CA THR A 40 1.27 22.21 7.09
C THR A 40 1.35 21.16 8.18
N GLY A 41 1.61 21.58 9.45
CA GLY A 41 1.62 20.65 10.58
C GLY A 41 0.26 20.01 10.84
N ILE A 42 -0.83 20.77 10.74
CA ILE A 42 -2.20 20.22 10.87
C ILE A 42 -2.50 19.26 9.72
N SER A 43 -2.15 19.61 8.48
CA SER A 43 -2.36 18.74 7.32
C SER A 43 -1.60 17.41 7.47
N LEU A 44 -0.34 17.48 7.91
CA LEU A 44 0.47 16.29 8.16
C LEU A 44 -0.13 15.41 9.26
N LEU A 45 -0.60 16.03 10.34
CA LEU A 45 -1.28 15.31 11.43
C LEU A 45 -2.54 14.59 10.94
N VAL A 46 -3.36 15.26 10.13
CA VAL A 46 -4.57 14.66 9.55
C VAL A 46 -4.22 13.47 8.64
N ILE A 47 -3.18 13.60 7.82
CA ILE A 47 -2.71 12.49 6.97
C ILE A 47 -2.28 11.30 7.81
N ILE A 48 -1.51 11.52 8.87
CA ILE A 48 -1.08 10.44 9.79
C ILE A 48 -2.30 9.76 10.43
N ILE A 49 -3.27 10.53 10.89
CA ILE A 49 -4.50 9.98 11.48
C ILE A 49 -5.28 9.15 10.45
N LEU A 50 -5.40 9.61 9.21
CA LEU A 50 -6.07 8.86 8.15
C LEU A 50 -5.34 7.55 7.83
N LEU A 51 -3.99 7.57 7.76
CA LEU A 51 -3.17 6.37 7.54
C LEU A 51 -3.36 5.30 8.63
N ILE A 52 -3.70 5.71 9.85
CA ILE A 52 -3.99 4.77 10.94
C ILE A 52 -5.44 4.27 10.88
N ILE A 53 -6.38 5.15 10.58
CA ILE A 53 -7.82 4.86 10.66
C ILE A 53 -8.29 4.03 9.48
N ILE A 54 -7.81 4.33 8.25
CA ILE A 54 -8.27 3.64 7.02
C ILE A 54 -8.09 2.12 7.11
N PRO A 55 -6.90 1.57 7.46
CA PRO A 55 -6.73 0.12 7.58
C PRO A 55 -7.67 -0.53 8.61
N ILE A 56 -7.95 0.17 9.72
CA ILE A 56 -8.82 -0.34 10.77
C ILE A 56 -10.28 -0.44 10.29
N ILE A 57 -10.75 0.56 9.55
CA ILE A 57 -12.15 0.60 9.06
C ILE A 57 -12.37 -0.40 7.93
N PHE A 58 -11.40 -0.53 7.02
CA PHE A 58 -11.50 -1.37 5.80
C PHE A 58 -10.82 -2.73 5.96
N LYS A 59 -10.54 -3.17 7.18
CA LYS A 59 -9.84 -4.43 7.47
C LYS A 59 -10.52 -5.63 6.81
N ASP A 60 -11.83 -5.73 6.94
CA ASP A 60 -12.59 -6.87 6.43
C ASP A 60 -12.66 -6.87 4.90
N GLU A 61 -12.86 -5.71 4.29
CA GLU A 61 -12.86 -5.56 2.84
C GLU A 61 -11.50 -5.90 2.22
N ILE A 62 -10.42 -5.47 2.87
CA ILE A 62 -9.05 -5.79 2.43
C ILE A 62 -8.78 -7.29 2.59
N LYS A 63 -9.19 -7.90 3.71
CA LYS A 63 -9.11 -9.34 3.94
C LYS A 63 -9.78 -10.13 2.82
N GLU A 64 -11.05 -9.82 2.53
CA GLU A 64 -11.81 -10.50 1.48
C GLU A 64 -11.16 -10.35 0.10
N MET A 65 -10.66 -9.15 -0.22
CA MET A 65 -9.96 -8.88 -1.47
C MET A 65 -8.69 -9.73 -1.60
N VAL A 66 -7.86 -9.78 -0.56
CA VAL A 66 -6.61 -10.57 -0.55
C VAL A 66 -6.92 -12.06 -0.70
N ILE A 67 -7.85 -12.60 0.09
CA ILE A 67 -8.23 -14.02 0.02
C ILE A 67 -8.79 -14.37 -1.37
N LYS A 68 -9.66 -13.53 -1.92
CA LYS A 68 -10.24 -13.73 -3.24
C LYS A 68 -9.16 -13.76 -4.32
N GLU A 69 -8.19 -12.84 -4.27
CA GLU A 69 -7.12 -12.76 -5.27
C GLU A 69 -6.19 -13.97 -5.20
N VAL A 70 -5.82 -14.38 -3.99
CA VAL A 70 -5.01 -15.60 -3.79
C VAL A 70 -5.76 -16.84 -4.30
N ASN A 71 -7.05 -17.00 -3.96
CA ASN A 71 -7.85 -18.15 -4.38
C ASN A 71 -8.08 -18.23 -5.90
N LYS A 72 -8.06 -17.09 -6.63
CA LYS A 72 -8.10 -17.10 -8.09
C LYS A 72 -6.91 -17.86 -8.71
N SER A 73 -5.74 -17.71 -8.11
CA SER A 73 -4.49 -18.28 -8.63
C SER A 73 -4.22 -19.69 -8.14
N LEU A 74 -5.05 -20.23 -7.23
CA LEU A 74 -4.82 -21.53 -6.60
C LEU A 74 -5.83 -22.60 -7.03
N LYS A 75 -5.38 -23.84 -7.09
CA LYS A 75 -6.19 -25.10 -7.13
C LYS A 75 -6.53 -25.58 -5.73
N ALA A 76 -6.60 -24.69 -4.78
CA ALA A 76 -6.90 -24.94 -3.38
C ALA A 76 -7.66 -23.73 -2.82
N GLU A 77 -8.38 -23.92 -1.74
CA GLU A 77 -9.12 -22.85 -1.07
C GLU A 77 -8.35 -22.38 0.17
N LEU A 78 -7.90 -21.14 0.14
CA LEU A 78 -7.32 -20.47 1.29
C LEU A 78 -8.44 -19.90 2.15
N SER A 79 -8.47 -20.31 3.42
CA SER A 79 -9.29 -19.70 4.47
C SER A 79 -8.38 -19.09 5.53
N VAL A 80 -8.81 -17.97 6.11
CA VAL A 80 -8.03 -17.19 7.08
C VAL A 80 -8.90 -16.87 8.29
N GLY A 81 -8.45 -17.23 9.47
CA GLY A 81 -9.15 -16.96 10.73
C GLY A 81 -9.18 -15.47 11.03
N ASP A 82 -8.02 -14.86 11.21
CA ASP A 82 -7.90 -13.41 11.43
C ASP A 82 -6.89 -12.77 10.49
N PHE A 83 -7.00 -11.46 10.34
CA PHE A 83 -6.19 -10.66 9.43
C PHE A 83 -5.74 -9.40 10.17
N ASP A 84 -4.47 -9.04 10.06
CA ASP A 84 -3.96 -7.77 10.55
C ASP A 84 -3.16 -7.02 9.51
N LEU A 85 -3.15 -5.70 9.64
CA LEU A 85 -2.48 -4.81 8.73
C LEU A 85 -1.70 -3.76 9.51
N THR A 86 -0.39 -3.88 9.48
CA THR A 86 0.52 -3.02 10.23
C THR A 86 1.32 -2.14 9.29
N PHE A 87 1.31 -0.83 9.56
CA PHE A 87 2.01 0.15 8.74
C PHE A 87 3.07 0.93 9.52
N ILE A 88 2.75 1.37 10.76
CA ILE A 88 3.58 2.33 11.48
C ILE A 88 4.93 1.74 11.88
N SER A 89 4.96 0.49 12.35
CA SER A 89 6.18 -0.18 12.82
C SER A 89 7.09 -0.64 11.69
N THR A 90 6.56 -0.77 10.48
CA THR A 90 7.26 -1.31 9.30
C THR A 90 7.50 -0.27 8.20
N PHE A 91 7.17 1.00 8.46
CA PHE A 91 7.34 2.09 7.49
C PHE A 91 8.77 2.12 6.90
N PRO A 92 8.96 2.24 5.58
CA PRO A 92 7.97 2.55 4.52
C PRO A 92 7.22 1.35 3.96
N ASN A 93 7.40 0.16 4.49
CA ASN A 93 6.67 -1.04 4.10
C ASN A 93 5.38 -1.17 4.92
N MET A 94 4.49 -2.01 4.44
CA MET A 94 3.28 -2.43 5.12
C MET A 94 3.37 -3.94 5.35
N THR A 95 2.95 -4.41 6.51
CA THR A 95 2.85 -5.83 6.81
C THR A 95 1.41 -6.26 6.77
N ILE A 96 1.14 -7.27 5.95
CA ILE A 96 -0.12 -8.02 5.92
C ILE A 96 0.13 -9.30 6.71
N GLU A 97 -0.67 -9.56 7.72
CA GLU A 97 -0.61 -10.79 8.52
C GLU A 97 -1.91 -11.56 8.40
N LEU A 98 -1.79 -12.83 7.95
CA LEU A 98 -2.88 -13.80 7.87
C LEU A 98 -2.69 -14.81 9.00
N MET A 99 -3.60 -14.84 9.97
CA MET A 99 -3.53 -15.73 11.11
C MET A 99 -4.50 -16.90 10.96
N ASP A 100 -4.11 -18.06 11.53
CA ASP A 100 -4.89 -19.31 11.48
C ASP A 100 -5.33 -19.65 10.06
N SER A 101 -4.36 -19.63 9.15
CA SER A 101 -4.57 -19.85 7.72
C SER A 101 -4.60 -21.33 7.39
N LYS A 102 -5.62 -21.77 6.64
CA LYS A 102 -5.75 -23.13 6.17
C LYS A 102 -5.88 -23.17 4.66
N LEU A 103 -5.11 -24.05 4.05
CA LEU A 103 -5.19 -24.34 2.63
C LEU A 103 -5.86 -25.69 2.44
N GLN A 104 -7.09 -25.66 1.97
CA GLN A 104 -7.91 -26.85 1.72
C GLN A 104 -7.78 -27.27 0.26
N GLY A 105 -7.51 -28.53 0.01
CA GLY A 105 -7.50 -29.07 -1.34
C GLY A 105 -8.89 -29.00 -2.00
N LEU A 106 -8.90 -28.98 -3.33
CA LEU A 106 -10.12 -29.07 -4.13
C LEU A 106 -10.19 -30.43 -4.84
N ASP A 107 -11.31 -30.71 -5.46
CA ASP A 107 -11.56 -31.92 -6.28
C ASP A 107 -11.17 -33.23 -5.56
N ASP A 108 -10.18 -33.93 -6.05
CA ASP A 108 -9.71 -35.20 -5.47
C ASP A 108 -9.10 -35.06 -4.07
N PHE A 109 -8.77 -33.83 -3.65
CA PHE A 109 -8.18 -33.51 -2.36
C PHE A 109 -9.09 -32.67 -1.45
N LYS A 110 -10.38 -32.54 -1.76
CA LYS A 110 -11.34 -31.68 -1.03
C LYS A 110 -11.44 -31.94 0.48
N ASP A 111 -11.12 -33.18 0.93
CA ASP A 111 -11.16 -33.57 2.34
C ASP A 111 -9.77 -33.51 3.00
N VAL A 112 -8.78 -32.89 2.31
CA VAL A 112 -7.39 -32.82 2.77
C VAL A 112 -7.01 -31.36 3.03
N THR A 113 -6.65 -31.05 4.25
CA THR A 113 -6.00 -29.77 4.57
C THR A 113 -4.52 -29.90 4.22
N LEU A 114 -4.12 -29.32 3.09
CA LEU A 114 -2.74 -29.34 2.62
C LEU A 114 -1.79 -28.61 3.58
N ALA A 115 -2.23 -27.44 4.06
CA ALA A 115 -1.45 -26.65 5.01
C ALA A 115 -2.34 -26.04 6.09
N ASP A 116 -1.85 -26.09 7.33
CA ASP A 116 -2.40 -25.37 8.48
C ASP A 116 -1.26 -24.51 9.03
N ILE A 117 -1.41 -23.19 8.97
CA ILE A 117 -0.34 -22.23 9.23
C ILE A 117 -0.84 -21.21 10.25
N LYS A 118 -0.11 -21.08 11.35
CA LYS A 118 -0.50 -20.19 12.43
C LYS A 118 -0.43 -18.71 12.03
N SER A 119 0.61 -18.30 11.33
CA SER A 119 0.73 -16.93 10.81
C SER A 119 1.54 -16.90 9.52
N ILE A 120 1.06 -16.12 8.55
CA ILE A 120 1.78 -15.74 7.33
C ILE A 120 1.87 -14.23 7.34
N GLN A 121 3.09 -13.70 7.38
CA GLN A 121 3.36 -12.27 7.31
C GLN A 121 4.01 -11.95 5.96
N ALA A 122 3.42 -11.02 5.23
CA ALA A 122 3.95 -10.52 3.96
C ALA A 122 4.27 -9.04 4.07
N HIS A 123 5.50 -8.67 3.75
CA HIS A 123 5.93 -7.28 3.68
C HIS A 123 5.78 -6.75 2.26
N VAL A 124 4.96 -5.73 2.09
CA VAL A 124 4.69 -5.08 0.79
C VAL A 124 5.06 -3.60 0.84
N GLY A 125 5.42 -3.05 -0.32
CA GLY A 125 5.70 -1.62 -0.44
C GLY A 125 4.41 -0.79 -0.25
N PHE A 126 4.40 0.13 0.70
CA PHE A 126 3.23 1.00 0.91
C PHE A 126 2.87 1.81 -0.34
N TRP A 127 3.87 2.33 -1.03
CA TRP A 127 3.65 3.14 -2.23
C TRP A 127 3.10 2.32 -3.38
N ASP A 128 3.50 1.06 -3.53
CA ASP A 128 3.00 0.16 -4.57
C ASP A 128 1.48 -0.06 -4.38
N VAL A 129 1.04 -0.23 -3.13
CA VAL A 129 -0.38 -0.36 -2.78
C VAL A 129 -1.16 0.93 -3.04
N VAL A 130 -0.61 2.10 -2.66
CA VAL A 130 -1.29 3.40 -2.78
C VAL A 130 -1.38 3.88 -4.23
N THR A 131 -0.35 3.67 -5.04
CA THR A 131 -0.32 4.09 -6.44
C THR A 131 -1.09 3.14 -7.35
N GLY A 132 -1.39 1.92 -6.88
CA GLY A 132 -2.03 0.88 -7.68
C GLY A 132 -1.09 0.26 -8.71
N ASP A 133 0.23 0.42 -8.52
CA ASP A 133 1.25 -0.26 -9.31
C ASP A 133 1.30 -1.76 -8.93
N GLN A 134 2.17 -2.51 -9.62
CA GLN A 134 2.41 -3.91 -9.25
C GLN A 134 2.83 -4.02 -7.79
N ILE A 135 2.03 -4.73 -6.99
CA ILE A 135 2.32 -4.96 -5.58
C ILE A 135 3.44 -5.99 -5.49
N LYS A 136 4.59 -5.56 -4.98
CA LYS A 136 5.74 -6.43 -4.75
C LYS A 136 5.74 -6.93 -3.33
N ILE A 137 5.81 -8.25 -3.20
CA ILE A 137 6.01 -8.89 -1.90
C ILE A 137 7.51 -9.04 -1.70
N ASN A 138 8.08 -8.22 -0.82
CA ASN A 138 9.52 -8.19 -0.57
C ASN A 138 9.97 -9.32 0.36
N GLU A 139 9.14 -9.67 1.33
CA GLU A 139 9.50 -10.63 2.37
C GLU A 139 8.27 -11.41 2.82
N VAL A 140 8.44 -12.71 3.07
CA VAL A 140 7.39 -13.59 3.61
C VAL A 140 7.94 -14.36 4.81
N HIS A 141 7.24 -14.25 5.94
CA HIS A 141 7.48 -15.06 7.14
C HIS A 141 6.33 -16.01 7.35
N ILE A 142 6.63 -17.30 7.51
CA ILE A 142 5.68 -18.36 7.81
C ILE A 142 6.01 -18.94 9.18
N VAL A 143 5.03 -18.95 10.07
CA VAL A 143 5.18 -19.37 11.46
C VAL A 143 4.33 -20.60 11.74
N ASP A 144 4.95 -21.63 12.36
CA ASP A 144 4.32 -22.90 12.75
C ASP A 144 3.51 -23.54 11.60
N PRO A 145 4.09 -23.81 10.42
CA PRO A 145 3.38 -24.48 9.34
C PRO A 145 3.30 -25.99 9.57
N THR A 146 2.13 -26.55 9.36
CA THR A 146 1.92 -28.00 9.29
C THR A 146 1.44 -28.35 7.89
N PHE A 147 2.06 -29.35 7.24
CA PHE A 147 1.72 -29.78 5.89
C PHE A 147 1.28 -31.25 5.88
N ASP A 148 0.21 -31.56 5.16
CA ASP A 148 -0.23 -32.91 4.82
C ASP A 148 -0.06 -33.14 3.31
N ILE A 149 1.09 -33.68 2.93
CA ILE A 149 1.46 -33.90 1.52
C ILE A 149 0.99 -35.29 1.08
N ARG A 150 0.21 -35.33 -0.01
CA ARG A 150 -0.34 -36.57 -0.58
C ARG A 150 -0.13 -36.64 -2.09
N VAL A 151 0.16 -37.85 -2.55
CA VAL A 151 0.21 -38.16 -3.99
C VAL A 151 -0.70 -39.35 -4.22
N LEU A 152 -1.62 -39.23 -5.16
CA LEU A 152 -2.54 -40.30 -5.55
C LEU A 152 -1.86 -41.31 -6.50
N GLN A 153 -2.47 -42.48 -6.66
CA GLN A 153 -1.94 -43.53 -7.54
C GLN A 153 -1.88 -43.12 -9.02
N ASN A 154 -2.70 -42.20 -9.44
CA ASN A 154 -2.69 -41.58 -10.78
C ASN A 154 -1.60 -40.55 -10.99
N GLY A 155 -0.79 -40.26 -9.94
CA GLY A 155 0.31 -39.27 -9.97
C GLY A 155 -0.10 -37.84 -9.62
N LEU A 156 -1.38 -37.56 -9.38
CA LEU A 156 -1.81 -36.24 -8.90
C LEU A 156 -1.28 -35.98 -7.49
N ALA A 157 -0.79 -34.78 -7.28
CA ALA A 157 -0.21 -34.34 -6.01
C ALA A 157 -0.96 -33.12 -5.47
N ASN A 158 -1.26 -33.12 -4.17
CA ASN A 158 -1.98 -32.00 -3.54
C ASN A 158 -1.13 -30.73 -3.35
N TYR A 159 0.16 -30.79 -3.58
CA TYR A 159 1.05 -29.63 -3.55
C TYR A 159 1.16 -28.91 -4.91
N ASP A 160 0.58 -29.47 -5.98
CA ASP A 160 0.46 -28.80 -7.28
C ASP A 160 -0.75 -27.85 -7.26
N ILE A 161 -0.61 -26.78 -6.50
CA ILE A 161 -1.72 -25.87 -6.14
C ILE A 161 -1.78 -24.61 -6.99
N VAL A 162 -0.79 -24.33 -7.82
CA VAL A 162 -0.79 -23.12 -8.66
C VAL A 162 -1.49 -23.41 -9.97
N LYS A 163 -2.48 -22.60 -10.34
CA LYS A 163 -3.12 -22.68 -11.65
C LYS A 163 -2.17 -22.22 -12.74
N THR A 164 -2.16 -22.93 -13.86
CA THR A 164 -1.52 -22.45 -15.09
C THR A 164 -2.46 -21.49 -15.83
N GLU A 165 -1.92 -20.67 -16.74
CA GLU A 165 -2.74 -19.76 -17.55
C GLU A 165 -3.86 -20.47 -18.34
N GLU A 166 -3.64 -21.74 -18.73
CA GLU A 166 -4.63 -22.58 -19.43
C GLU A 166 -5.79 -23.03 -18.51
N GLU A 167 -5.58 -23.07 -17.20
CA GLU A 167 -6.56 -23.47 -16.19
C GLU A 167 -7.34 -22.28 -15.61
N MET A 168 -6.93 -21.05 -15.91
CA MET A 168 -7.64 -19.84 -15.51
C MET A 168 -8.84 -19.60 -16.43
N THR A 169 -9.93 -19.12 -15.85
CA THR A 169 -11.09 -18.70 -16.64
C THR A 169 -10.78 -17.42 -17.45
N PRO A 170 -11.47 -17.15 -18.57
CA PRO A 170 -11.27 -15.90 -19.31
C PRO A 170 -11.44 -14.64 -18.45
N GLU A 171 -12.30 -14.68 -17.43
CA GLU A 171 -12.51 -13.57 -16.50
C GLU A 171 -11.31 -13.40 -15.53
N GLU A 172 -10.64 -14.51 -15.15
CA GLU A 172 -9.44 -14.47 -14.32
C GLU A 172 -8.20 -13.98 -15.08
N VAL A 173 -8.16 -14.19 -16.42
CA VAL A 173 -7.05 -13.74 -17.29
C VAL A 173 -7.20 -12.27 -17.70
N GLU A 174 -8.45 -11.76 -17.82
CA GLU A 174 -8.72 -10.36 -18.23
C GLU A 174 -8.39 -9.34 -17.13
N GLU A 175 -8.40 -9.72 -15.87
CA GLU A 175 -7.89 -8.89 -14.78
C GLU A 175 -6.41 -9.25 -14.55
N PRO A 176 -5.46 -8.46 -15.05
CA PRO A 176 -4.06 -8.72 -14.75
C PRO A 176 -3.86 -8.69 -13.24
N SER A 177 -3.33 -9.77 -12.69
CA SER A 177 -2.95 -9.81 -11.28
C SER A 177 -2.00 -8.64 -11.00
N ASN A 178 -2.41 -7.72 -10.15
CA ASN A 178 -1.56 -6.61 -9.71
C ASN A 178 -0.48 -7.08 -8.73
N PHE A 179 -0.37 -8.39 -8.51
CA PHE A 179 0.64 -8.98 -7.62
C PHE A 179 1.79 -9.56 -8.44
N GLU A 180 2.97 -9.02 -8.27
CA GLU A 180 4.22 -9.62 -8.70
C GLU A 180 4.93 -10.18 -7.47
N LEU A 181 5.11 -11.50 -7.41
CA LEU A 181 5.91 -12.12 -6.38
C LEU A 181 7.40 -11.92 -6.69
N SER A 182 7.96 -10.80 -6.24
CA SER A 182 9.40 -10.59 -6.17
C SER A 182 9.84 -10.93 -4.76
N LEU A 183 10.22 -12.18 -4.52
CA LEU A 183 10.58 -12.67 -3.20
C LEU A 183 12.06 -12.40 -2.95
N ASP A 184 12.38 -11.35 -2.18
CA ASP A 184 13.76 -11.02 -1.80
C ASP A 184 14.22 -11.87 -0.60
N GLU A 185 13.32 -12.18 0.34
CA GLU A 185 13.63 -12.98 1.53
C GLU A 185 12.42 -13.81 1.96
N TYR A 186 12.67 -15.03 2.45
CA TYR A 186 11.67 -15.86 3.10
C TYR A 186 12.21 -16.51 4.37
N SER A 187 11.37 -16.69 5.38
CA SER A 187 11.70 -17.45 6.58
C SER A 187 10.55 -18.35 7.00
N ILE A 188 10.90 -19.52 7.53
CA ILE A 188 9.97 -20.50 8.08
C ILE A 188 10.47 -20.84 9.48
N THR A 189 9.63 -20.64 10.48
CA THR A 189 9.92 -20.91 11.89
C THR A 189 8.81 -21.68 12.58
#